data_ccb232c4d84117ea1de32f312584c74b
#
_entry.id   ccb232c4d84117ea1de32f312584c74b
#
_cell.length_a   1.000
_cell.length_b   1.000
_cell.length_c   1.000
_cell.angle_alpha   90.00
_cell.angle_beta   90.00
_cell.angle_gamma   90.00
#
_symmetry.space_group_name_H-M   'P 1'
#
loop_
_entity.id
_entity.type
_entity.pdbx_description
1 polymer ?
#
loop_
_entity_poly.entity_id
_entity_poly.type
_entity_poly.pdbx_seq_one_letter_code
_entity_poly.pdbx_strand_id
1 'polypeptide(L)'
;LWGENAPGLFTKMGEGVVDRLKAIGEKYGYSFSLIKTNTELHGIPQRRMRTFYFFWNTPTVPMLSWKFREKKNLIDYLNEIPEDATHQDMFMVEGKVTDHFKPYEYVLEKEGLTHSEFAAKFKKGTIAQYLEKNELIPDCIKWLEKHYPKRGFSNKKSTKTFIDMLEHQQYKTSQGLGYWDASPHFFHDSFSALIGRNMFNGVHPIENRYLNVREMLHLMGLPLDFGIENPKQVNHIAQNVPVTTAMDMADEVKKFCRGEAKMTNYTFLKQDNTNHKIIDSTEIGTEPKKKYKVKSII
;
A
#
# COMPACT_ATOMS: atom_id res chain seq x y z
N LEU A 1 -6.28 2.13 26.44
CA LEU A 1 -5.03 1.93 25.71
C LEU A 1 -5.34 1.43 24.32
N TRP A 2 -4.63 1.93 23.32
CA TRP A 2 -4.77 1.45 21.95
C TRP A 2 -3.42 1.41 21.24
N GLY A 3 -3.35 0.62 20.18
CA GLY A 3 -2.16 0.52 19.35
C GLY A 3 -2.47 0.01 17.96
N GLU A 4 -1.46 0.04 17.11
CA GLU A 4 -1.53 -0.34 15.70
C GLU A 4 -0.59 -1.51 15.40
N ASN A 5 -0.94 -2.29 14.39
CA ASN A 5 -0.09 -3.33 13.84
C ASN A 5 -0.41 -3.56 12.35
N ALA A 6 0.47 -4.27 11.67
CA ALA A 6 0.21 -4.83 10.36
C ALA A 6 -0.96 -5.85 10.42
N PRO A 7 -1.63 -6.17 9.29
CA PRO A 7 -2.82 -7.03 9.28
C PRO A 7 -2.58 -8.48 9.74
N GLY A 8 -1.36 -8.84 10.10
CA GLY A 8 -1.00 -10.18 10.61
C GLY A 8 -1.81 -10.68 11.80
N LEU A 9 -2.31 -9.78 12.67
CA LEU A 9 -3.18 -10.14 13.78
C LEU A 9 -4.54 -10.75 13.35
N PHE A 10 -4.95 -10.55 12.10
CA PHE A 10 -6.15 -11.14 11.51
C PHE A 10 -5.90 -12.48 10.81
N THR A 11 -4.65 -12.90 10.71
CA THR A 11 -4.28 -14.17 10.09
C THR A 11 -4.27 -15.30 11.13
N LYS A 12 -4.29 -16.55 10.66
CA LYS A 12 -4.15 -17.73 11.52
C LYS A 12 -2.87 -17.67 12.39
N MET A 13 -1.78 -17.12 11.85
CA MET A 13 -0.54 -16.94 12.60
C MET A 13 -0.66 -15.93 13.76
N GLY A 14 -1.58 -14.99 13.66
CA GLY A 14 -1.85 -13.99 14.70
C GLY A 14 -2.80 -14.45 15.82
N GLU A 15 -3.51 -15.56 15.66
CA GLU A 15 -4.54 -16.02 16.61
C GLU A 15 -3.99 -16.16 18.04
N GLY A 16 -2.84 -16.80 18.19
CA GLY A 16 -2.24 -16.96 19.53
C GLY A 16 -1.82 -15.64 20.19
N VAL A 17 -1.49 -14.60 19.42
CA VAL A 17 -1.23 -13.26 19.97
C VAL A 17 -2.54 -12.61 20.40
N VAL A 18 -3.58 -12.70 19.59
CA VAL A 18 -4.91 -12.15 19.89
C VAL A 18 -5.48 -12.79 21.15
N ASP A 19 -5.38 -14.10 21.30
CA ASP A 19 -5.86 -14.81 22.50
C ASP A 19 -5.12 -14.37 23.77
N ARG A 20 -3.81 -14.14 23.70
CA ARG A 20 -3.04 -13.57 24.81
C ARG A 20 -3.48 -12.14 25.15
N LEU A 21 -3.74 -11.30 24.13
CA LEU A 21 -4.24 -9.94 24.36
C LEU A 21 -5.62 -9.96 25.04
N LYS A 22 -6.53 -10.84 24.59
CA LYS A 22 -7.83 -11.06 25.26
C LYS A 22 -7.67 -11.47 26.72
N ALA A 23 -6.87 -12.49 27.00
CA ALA A 23 -6.63 -12.98 28.36
C ALA A 23 -6.03 -11.89 29.27
N ILE A 24 -5.15 -11.03 28.73
CA ILE A 24 -4.62 -9.88 29.47
C ILE A 24 -5.75 -8.90 29.78
N GLY A 25 -6.58 -8.56 28.80
CA GLY A 25 -7.74 -7.69 29.00
C GLY A 25 -8.66 -8.21 30.11
N GLU A 26 -9.09 -9.46 30.01
CA GLU A 26 -9.95 -10.13 31.00
C GLU A 26 -9.35 -10.12 32.40
N LYS A 27 -8.04 -10.45 32.53
CA LYS A 27 -7.33 -10.46 33.81
C LYS A 27 -7.38 -9.13 34.54
N TYR A 28 -7.36 -8.01 33.80
CA TYR A 28 -7.33 -6.66 34.37
C TYR A 28 -8.66 -5.90 34.27
N GLY A 29 -9.74 -6.60 33.92
CA GLY A 29 -11.08 -6.02 33.84
C GLY A 29 -11.32 -5.08 32.63
N TYR A 30 -10.53 -5.22 31.57
CA TYR A 30 -10.70 -4.50 30.31
C TYR A 30 -11.46 -5.33 29.28
N SER A 31 -12.35 -4.70 28.54
CA SER A 31 -12.85 -5.27 27.30
C SER A 31 -11.89 -4.99 26.14
N PHE A 32 -11.96 -5.78 25.08
CA PHE A 32 -10.96 -5.77 24.00
C PHE A 32 -11.60 -5.69 22.62
N SER A 33 -11.13 -4.77 21.77
CA SER A 33 -11.51 -4.69 20.36
C SER A 33 -10.30 -4.85 19.46
N LEU A 34 -10.49 -5.57 18.34
CA LEU A 34 -9.51 -5.73 17.28
C LEU A 34 -10.16 -5.41 15.94
N ILE A 35 -9.66 -4.39 15.26
CA ILE A 35 -10.26 -3.85 14.03
C ILE A 35 -9.22 -3.81 12.95
N LYS A 36 -9.58 -4.34 11.78
CA LYS A 36 -8.79 -4.22 10.57
C LYS A 36 -9.49 -3.26 9.60
N THR A 37 -8.74 -2.28 9.11
CA THR A 37 -9.25 -1.28 8.17
C THR A 37 -8.27 -1.06 7.01
N ASN A 38 -8.72 -0.35 5.98
CA ASN A 38 -7.96 0.04 4.81
C ASN A 38 -7.96 1.57 4.68
N THR A 39 -6.80 2.17 4.45
CA THR A 39 -6.62 3.61 4.33
C THR A 39 -7.53 4.25 3.27
N GLU A 40 -7.90 3.52 2.22
CA GLU A 40 -8.86 4.00 1.21
C GLU A 40 -10.22 4.39 1.84
N LEU A 41 -10.63 3.75 2.93
CA LEU A 41 -11.87 4.06 3.65
C LEU A 41 -11.77 5.34 4.50
N HIS A 42 -10.57 5.87 4.61
CA HIS A 42 -10.24 7.10 5.34
C HIS A 42 -9.90 8.27 4.41
N GLY A 43 -10.22 8.13 3.10
CA GLY A 43 -10.15 9.20 2.10
C GLY A 43 -8.82 9.31 1.33
N ILE A 44 -7.80 8.52 1.66
CA ILE A 44 -6.52 8.54 0.95
C ILE A 44 -6.49 7.42 -0.10
N PRO A 45 -6.10 7.69 -1.37
CA PRO A 45 -6.02 6.69 -2.42
C PRO A 45 -4.78 5.78 -2.27
N GLN A 46 -4.67 5.13 -1.11
CA GLN A 46 -3.62 4.17 -0.80
C GLN A 46 -4.22 2.89 -0.19
N ARG A 47 -3.96 1.74 -0.78
CA ARG A 47 -4.38 0.42 -0.27
C ARG A 47 -3.44 -0.04 0.84
N ARG A 48 -3.61 0.53 2.02
CA ARG A 48 -2.81 0.19 3.19
C ARG A 48 -3.69 -0.37 4.29
N MET A 49 -3.65 -1.68 4.46
CA MET A 49 -4.40 -2.34 5.53
C MET A 49 -3.65 -2.23 6.85
N ARG A 50 -4.37 -1.88 7.91
CA ARG A 50 -3.85 -1.81 9.27
C ARG A 50 -4.83 -2.42 10.26
N THR A 51 -4.29 -2.94 11.33
CA THR A 51 -5.04 -3.49 12.45
C THR A 51 -4.85 -2.57 13.64
N PHE A 52 -5.96 -2.21 14.27
CA PHE A 52 -5.96 -1.47 15.52
C PHE A 52 -6.53 -2.34 16.62
N TYR A 53 -5.90 -2.30 17.78
CA TYR A 53 -6.39 -2.98 18.97
C TYR A 53 -6.62 -1.98 20.08
N PHE A 54 -7.68 -2.21 20.86
CA PHE A 54 -8.10 -1.33 21.94
C PHE A 54 -8.38 -2.16 23.20
N PHE A 55 -7.88 -1.67 24.34
CA PHE A 55 -8.30 -2.09 25.65
C PHE A 55 -9.13 -0.98 26.27
N TRP A 56 -10.38 -1.27 26.56
CA TRP A 56 -11.37 -0.33 27.09
C TRP A 56 -11.56 -0.57 28.58
N ASN A 57 -11.43 0.47 29.39
CA ASN A 57 -11.64 0.36 30.84
C ASN A 57 -13.16 0.30 31.15
N THR A 58 -13.79 -0.76 30.71
CA THR A 58 -15.22 -1.06 30.85
C THR A 58 -15.45 -2.54 30.58
N PRO A 59 -16.52 -3.17 31.16
CA PRO A 59 -16.81 -4.59 30.96
C PRO A 59 -17.23 -4.95 29.54
N THR A 60 -17.70 -3.99 28.74
CA THR A 60 -18.15 -4.23 27.37
C THR A 60 -17.47 -3.28 26.39
N VAL A 61 -17.34 -3.66 25.13
CA VAL A 61 -16.67 -2.86 24.12
C VAL A 61 -17.58 -1.75 23.58
N PRO A 62 -17.06 -0.54 23.26
CA PRO A 62 -17.80 0.45 22.52
C PRO A 62 -17.95 0.05 21.05
N MET A 63 -19.06 0.45 20.44
CA MET A 63 -19.28 0.37 19.01
C MET A 63 -18.47 1.47 18.33
N LEU A 64 -17.54 1.11 17.44
CA LEU A 64 -16.80 2.09 16.66
C LEU A 64 -17.65 2.56 15.46
N SER A 65 -17.74 3.84 15.27
CA SER A 65 -18.70 4.50 14.36
C SER A 65 -18.08 5.62 13.52
N TRP A 66 -16.79 5.47 13.15
CA TRP A 66 -16.16 6.49 12.29
C TRP A 66 -16.85 6.59 10.93
N LYS A 67 -16.86 7.81 10.39
CA LYS A 67 -17.43 8.07 9.07
C LYS A 67 -16.45 7.66 7.99
N PHE A 68 -16.87 6.76 7.10
CA PHE A 68 -16.09 6.48 5.89
C PHE A 68 -16.02 7.71 5.01
N ARG A 69 -14.82 7.94 4.48
CA ARG A 69 -14.57 8.99 3.51
C ARG A 69 -14.36 8.34 2.15
N GLU A 70 -15.05 8.85 1.15
CA GLU A 70 -14.79 8.44 -0.22
C GLU A 70 -13.37 8.84 -0.61
N LYS A 71 -12.60 7.87 -1.14
CA LYS A 71 -11.27 8.17 -1.64
C LYS A 71 -11.36 8.95 -2.94
N LYS A 72 -10.47 9.91 -3.13
CA LYS A 72 -10.26 10.57 -4.42
C LYS A 72 -9.55 9.63 -5.40
N ASN A 73 -9.63 9.94 -6.69
CA ASN A 73 -8.74 9.33 -7.68
C ASN A 73 -7.29 9.69 -7.35
N LEU A 74 -6.34 8.80 -7.62
CA LEU A 74 -4.93 9.01 -7.29
C LEU A 74 -4.36 10.26 -7.99
N ILE A 75 -4.71 10.50 -9.25
CA ILE A 75 -4.23 11.64 -10.02
C ILE A 75 -4.76 12.94 -9.42
N ASP A 76 -6.08 13.02 -9.17
CA ASP A 76 -6.69 14.20 -8.58
C ASP A 76 -6.11 14.49 -7.20
N TYR A 77 -5.85 13.45 -6.42
CA TYR A 77 -5.24 13.58 -5.10
C TYR A 77 -3.80 14.13 -5.16
N LEU A 78 -2.99 13.67 -6.09
CA LEU A 78 -1.64 14.18 -6.28
C LEU A 78 -1.65 15.64 -6.79
N ASN A 79 -2.63 16.01 -7.62
CA ASN A 79 -2.79 17.38 -8.12
C ASN A 79 -3.22 18.40 -7.05
N GLU A 80 -3.58 17.95 -5.84
CA GLU A 80 -3.85 18.85 -4.71
C GLU A 80 -2.58 19.41 -4.05
N ILE A 81 -1.42 18.86 -4.39
CA ILE A 81 -0.16 19.31 -3.83
C ILE A 81 0.17 20.70 -4.41
N PRO A 82 0.34 21.75 -3.57
CA PRO A 82 0.68 23.07 -4.05
C PRO A 82 2.03 23.10 -4.78
N GLU A 83 2.20 24.00 -5.74
CA GLU A 83 3.45 24.15 -6.48
C GLU A 83 4.62 24.59 -5.59
N ASP A 84 4.33 25.33 -4.52
CA ASP A 84 5.30 25.82 -3.53
C ASP A 84 5.54 24.85 -2.36
N ALA A 85 5.07 23.61 -2.48
CA ALA A 85 5.23 22.63 -1.42
C ALA A 85 6.71 22.30 -1.16
N THR A 86 7.05 22.07 0.10
CA THR A 86 8.38 21.62 0.54
C THR A 86 8.72 20.25 -0.09
N HIS A 87 10.01 19.97 -0.25
CA HIS A 87 10.54 18.72 -0.85
C HIS A 87 10.15 18.50 -2.33
N GLN A 88 9.80 19.57 -3.05
CA GLN A 88 9.40 19.51 -4.46
C GLN A 88 10.47 18.87 -5.34
N ASP A 89 11.74 19.22 -5.09
CA ASP A 89 12.88 18.76 -5.86
C ASP A 89 13.60 17.55 -5.23
N MET A 90 12.99 16.97 -4.18
CA MET A 90 13.58 15.83 -3.50
C MET A 90 13.06 14.52 -4.13
N PHE A 91 13.83 13.96 -5.06
CA PHE A 91 13.52 12.70 -5.73
C PHE A 91 14.29 11.53 -5.13
N MET A 92 13.63 10.37 -5.03
CA MET A 92 14.31 9.10 -4.70
C MET A 92 15.20 8.62 -5.84
N VAL A 93 14.74 8.83 -7.07
CA VAL A 93 15.43 8.53 -8.32
C VAL A 93 15.17 9.70 -9.26
N GLU A 94 16.18 10.47 -9.56
CA GLU A 94 16.09 11.61 -10.49
C GLU A 94 16.01 11.13 -11.94
N GLY A 95 15.33 11.92 -12.78
CA GLY A 95 15.21 11.68 -14.21
C GLY A 95 14.07 10.75 -14.61
N LYS A 96 14.03 10.39 -15.90
CA LYS A 96 12.95 9.60 -16.46
C LYS A 96 13.04 8.13 -16.06
N VAL A 97 11.89 7.48 -15.89
CA VAL A 97 11.81 6.03 -15.66
C VAL A 97 12.49 5.25 -16.78
N THR A 98 12.31 5.69 -18.04
CA THR A 98 12.94 5.10 -19.24
C THR A 98 14.45 5.20 -19.24
N ASP A 99 15.05 6.19 -18.56
CA ASP A 99 16.50 6.30 -18.44
C ASP A 99 17.08 5.27 -17.47
N HIS A 100 16.31 4.93 -16.42
CA HIS A 100 16.73 4.02 -15.36
C HIS A 100 16.31 2.57 -15.59
N PHE A 101 15.27 2.36 -16.42
CA PHE A 101 14.72 1.03 -16.67
C PHE A 101 14.44 0.82 -18.16
N LYS A 102 15.46 0.43 -18.91
CA LYS A 102 15.41 0.29 -20.37
C LYS A 102 14.34 -0.67 -20.91
N PRO A 103 13.95 -1.74 -20.22
CA PRO A 103 12.79 -2.54 -20.65
C PRO A 103 11.48 -1.71 -20.76
N TYR A 104 11.35 -0.61 -20.02
CA TYR A 104 10.20 0.27 -20.16
C TYR A 104 10.26 1.13 -21.44
N GLU A 105 11.44 1.58 -21.84
CA GLU A 105 11.63 2.26 -23.12
C GLU A 105 11.19 1.37 -24.28
N TYR A 106 11.60 0.08 -24.27
CA TYR A 106 11.13 -0.90 -25.23
C TYR A 106 9.59 -1.02 -25.24
N VAL A 107 8.96 -1.07 -24.07
CA VAL A 107 7.49 -1.19 -23.99
C VAL A 107 6.81 0.01 -24.64
N LEU A 108 7.25 1.24 -24.35
CA LEU A 108 6.67 2.44 -24.97
C LEU A 108 6.85 2.48 -26.49
N GLU A 109 8.04 2.10 -26.97
CA GLU A 109 8.33 2.00 -28.40
C GLU A 109 7.47 0.94 -29.09
N LYS A 110 7.37 -0.26 -28.49
CA LYS A 110 6.57 -1.37 -28.99
C LYS A 110 5.09 -1.06 -29.08
N GLU A 111 4.55 -0.39 -28.06
CA GLU A 111 3.13 -0.02 -27.98
C GLU A 111 2.80 1.26 -28.77
N GLY A 112 3.80 2.07 -29.14
CA GLY A 112 3.60 3.37 -29.77
C GLY A 112 2.88 4.37 -28.88
N LEU A 113 3.07 4.28 -27.55
CA LEU A 113 2.35 5.08 -26.55
C LEU A 113 3.30 6.03 -25.82
N THR A 114 2.77 7.17 -25.43
CA THR A 114 3.39 8.04 -24.43
C THR A 114 3.31 7.40 -23.05
N HIS A 115 4.06 7.93 -22.09
CA HIS A 115 4.04 7.44 -20.71
C HIS A 115 2.64 7.50 -20.10
N SER A 116 1.94 8.63 -20.22
CA SER A 116 0.61 8.81 -19.63
C SER A 116 -0.44 7.90 -20.28
N GLU A 117 -0.39 7.72 -21.59
CA GLU A 117 -1.28 6.79 -22.31
C GLU A 117 -1.04 5.34 -21.88
N PHE A 118 0.24 4.95 -21.75
CA PHE A 118 0.59 3.62 -21.25
C PHE A 118 0.11 3.42 -19.82
N ALA A 119 0.36 4.37 -18.92
CA ALA A 119 -0.07 4.30 -17.52
C ALA A 119 -1.59 4.17 -17.41
N ALA A 120 -2.35 4.94 -18.19
CA ALA A 120 -3.81 4.88 -18.24
C ALA A 120 -4.33 3.53 -18.79
N LYS A 121 -3.65 2.94 -19.78
CA LYS A 121 -3.99 1.63 -20.37
C LYS A 121 -3.63 0.48 -19.45
N PHE A 122 -2.42 0.50 -18.89
CA PHE A 122 -1.89 -0.60 -18.06
C PHE A 122 -2.49 -0.62 -16.65
N LYS A 123 -2.74 0.56 -16.09
CA LYS A 123 -3.37 0.83 -14.80
C LYS A 123 -2.57 0.36 -13.58
N LYS A 124 -2.15 -0.92 -13.52
CA LYS A 124 -1.49 -1.47 -12.32
C LYS A 124 -0.59 -2.65 -12.64
N GLY A 125 0.58 -2.66 -12.01
CA GLY A 125 1.55 -3.75 -12.08
C GLY A 125 2.95 -3.25 -12.36
N THR A 126 3.90 -4.17 -12.48
CA THR A 126 5.28 -3.85 -12.86
C THR A 126 5.51 -4.07 -14.35
N ILE A 127 6.51 -3.39 -14.92
CA ILE A 127 6.89 -3.59 -16.33
C ILE A 127 7.33 -5.03 -16.59
N ALA A 128 8.03 -5.66 -15.65
CA ALA A 128 8.40 -7.07 -15.80
C ALA A 128 7.16 -7.98 -15.89
N GLN A 129 6.12 -7.72 -15.07
CA GLN A 129 4.85 -8.45 -15.16
C GLN A 129 4.11 -8.18 -16.47
N TYR A 130 4.18 -6.94 -16.98
CA TYR A 130 3.59 -6.60 -18.27
C TYR A 130 4.24 -7.38 -19.42
N LEU A 131 5.58 -7.36 -19.47
CA LEU A 131 6.35 -8.08 -20.49
C LEU A 131 6.09 -9.60 -20.44
N GLU A 132 6.06 -10.16 -19.26
CA GLU A 132 5.81 -11.58 -19.05
C GLU A 132 4.40 -11.97 -19.49
N LYS A 133 3.37 -11.25 -19.02
CA LYS A 133 1.97 -11.52 -19.36
C LYS A 133 1.67 -11.41 -20.86
N ASN A 134 2.39 -10.56 -21.58
CA ASN A 134 2.22 -10.37 -23.01
C ASN A 134 3.26 -11.14 -23.86
N GLU A 135 4.04 -12.05 -23.25
CA GLU A 135 5.06 -12.88 -23.90
C GLU A 135 6.14 -12.06 -24.62
N LEU A 136 6.42 -10.85 -24.13
CA LEU A 136 7.33 -9.89 -24.76
C LEU A 136 8.77 -9.96 -24.24
N ILE A 137 9.07 -10.81 -23.24
CA ILE A 137 10.40 -10.88 -22.64
C ILE A 137 11.48 -11.25 -23.67
N PRO A 138 11.31 -12.29 -24.53
CA PRO A 138 12.34 -12.63 -25.52
C PRO A 138 12.66 -11.51 -26.51
N ASP A 139 11.62 -10.78 -26.94
CA ASP A 139 11.81 -9.66 -27.87
C ASP A 139 12.43 -8.42 -27.17
N CYS A 140 12.07 -8.18 -25.93
CA CYS A 140 12.70 -7.15 -25.10
C CYS A 140 14.19 -7.43 -24.90
N ILE A 141 14.57 -8.69 -24.65
CA ILE A 141 15.99 -9.10 -24.51
C ILE A 141 16.75 -8.82 -25.79
N LYS A 142 16.23 -9.25 -26.97
CA LYS A 142 16.84 -8.97 -28.26
C LYS A 142 16.99 -7.46 -28.53
N TRP A 143 15.96 -6.69 -28.18
CA TRP A 143 16.00 -5.25 -28.31
C TRP A 143 17.07 -4.62 -27.41
N LEU A 144 17.19 -5.05 -26.16
CA LEU A 144 18.23 -4.61 -25.22
C LEU A 144 19.64 -4.93 -25.73
N GLU A 145 19.89 -6.14 -26.23
CA GLU A 145 21.17 -6.55 -26.82
C GLU A 145 21.54 -5.71 -28.04
N LYS A 146 20.57 -5.39 -28.88
CA LYS A 146 20.77 -4.57 -30.08
C LYS A 146 21.08 -3.10 -29.75
N HIS A 147 20.30 -2.49 -28.85
CA HIS A 147 20.39 -1.04 -28.60
C HIS A 147 21.40 -0.68 -27.52
N TYR A 148 21.68 -1.61 -26.61
CA TYR A 148 22.53 -1.38 -25.44
C TYR A 148 23.56 -2.51 -25.22
N PRO A 149 24.35 -2.90 -26.25
CA PRO A 149 25.12 -4.16 -26.22
C PRO A 149 26.24 -4.21 -25.16
N LYS A 150 26.72 -3.06 -24.64
CA LYS A 150 27.89 -3.00 -23.75
C LYS A 150 27.87 -1.88 -22.71
N ARG A 151 26.75 -1.24 -22.44
CA ARG A 151 26.73 -0.07 -21.53
C ARG A 151 26.21 -0.40 -20.13
N GLY A 152 26.95 0.05 -19.12
CA GLY A 152 26.38 0.31 -17.81
C GLY A 152 25.50 1.58 -17.89
N PHE A 153 24.34 1.54 -17.25
CA PHE A 153 23.45 2.69 -17.11
C PHE A 153 23.78 3.48 -15.85
N SER A 154 23.32 4.72 -15.75
CA SER A 154 23.66 5.66 -14.70
C SER A 154 23.54 5.16 -13.26
N ASN A 155 22.76 4.12 -12.99
CA ASN A 155 22.55 3.54 -11.66
C ASN A 155 23.18 2.15 -11.48
N LYS A 156 24.35 1.88 -12.06
CA LYS A 156 25.06 0.60 -11.96
C LYS A 156 24.32 -0.60 -12.55
N LYS A 157 23.19 -0.42 -13.22
CA LYS A 157 22.49 -1.48 -13.93
C LYS A 157 23.10 -1.60 -15.34
N SER A 158 23.39 -2.81 -15.74
CA SER A 158 23.86 -3.15 -17.08
C SER A 158 22.75 -3.82 -17.87
N THR A 159 22.93 -3.93 -19.18
CA THR A 159 22.05 -4.74 -20.04
C THR A 159 21.90 -6.16 -19.49
N LYS A 160 23.00 -6.77 -19.06
CA LYS A 160 22.98 -8.08 -18.41
C LYS A 160 22.07 -8.09 -17.18
N THR A 161 22.11 -7.07 -16.32
CA THR A 161 21.25 -7.00 -15.13
C THR A 161 19.76 -7.01 -15.49
N PHE A 162 19.36 -6.34 -16.57
CA PHE A 162 17.97 -6.37 -17.02
C PHE A 162 17.59 -7.72 -17.62
N ILE A 163 18.47 -8.33 -18.40
CA ILE A 163 18.25 -9.66 -18.95
C ILE A 163 18.09 -10.68 -17.83
N ASP A 164 19.05 -10.75 -16.89
CA ASP A 164 19.01 -11.65 -15.74
C ASP A 164 17.71 -11.48 -14.92
N MET A 165 17.24 -10.25 -14.77
CA MET A 165 15.99 -9.94 -14.05
C MET A 165 14.76 -10.46 -14.82
N LEU A 166 14.69 -10.25 -16.13
CA LEU A 166 13.57 -10.68 -16.98
C LEU A 166 13.51 -12.22 -17.08
N GLU A 167 14.65 -12.89 -17.27
CA GLU A 167 14.74 -14.34 -17.26
C GLU A 167 14.34 -14.94 -15.91
N HIS A 168 14.75 -14.28 -14.82
CA HIS A 168 14.34 -14.71 -13.48
C HIS A 168 12.84 -14.53 -13.24
N GLN A 169 12.22 -13.47 -13.78
CA GLN A 169 10.76 -13.29 -13.79
C GLN A 169 10.07 -14.47 -14.48
N GLN A 170 10.50 -14.84 -15.70
CA GLN A 170 9.94 -15.98 -16.43
C GLN A 170 10.08 -17.29 -15.65
N TYR A 171 11.27 -17.54 -15.10
CA TYR A 171 11.52 -18.72 -14.29
C TYR A 171 10.59 -18.79 -13.08
N LYS A 172 10.44 -17.72 -12.32
CA LYS A 172 9.55 -17.68 -11.15
C LYS A 172 8.09 -17.91 -11.53
N THR A 173 7.63 -17.28 -12.60
CA THR A 173 6.25 -17.46 -13.08
C THR A 173 6.00 -18.89 -13.56
N SER A 174 6.95 -19.50 -14.26
CA SER A 174 6.85 -20.90 -14.70
C SER A 174 6.75 -21.89 -13.54
N GLN A 175 7.27 -21.50 -12.35
CA GLN A 175 7.16 -22.29 -11.11
C GLN A 175 5.90 -21.95 -10.29
N GLY A 176 5.01 -21.08 -10.78
CA GLY A 176 3.84 -20.60 -10.03
C GLY A 176 4.21 -19.74 -8.82
N LEU A 177 5.43 -19.20 -8.76
CA LEU A 177 5.93 -18.39 -7.66
C LEU A 177 5.76 -16.91 -7.94
N GLY A 178 5.38 -16.15 -6.91
CA GLY A 178 5.42 -14.69 -6.96
C GLY A 178 6.88 -14.18 -7.07
N TYR A 179 7.08 -13.14 -7.87
CA TYR A 179 8.37 -12.50 -8.02
C TYR A 179 8.30 -11.03 -7.59
N TRP A 180 9.27 -10.64 -6.75
CA TRP A 180 9.43 -9.27 -6.27
C TRP A 180 10.70 -8.70 -6.88
N ASP A 181 10.53 -7.80 -7.84
CA ASP A 181 11.64 -7.13 -8.51
C ASP A 181 11.67 -5.62 -8.21
N ALA A 182 12.72 -4.95 -8.67
CA ALA A 182 12.87 -3.49 -8.61
C ALA A 182 12.34 -2.81 -9.89
N SER A 183 11.49 -3.48 -10.64
CA SER A 183 10.87 -2.95 -11.85
C SER A 183 9.92 -1.79 -11.52
N PRO A 184 9.79 -0.79 -12.39
CA PRO A 184 8.84 0.30 -12.22
C PRO A 184 7.43 -0.23 -11.99
N HIS A 185 6.76 0.32 -10.98
CA HIS A 185 5.45 -0.12 -10.55
C HIS A 185 4.43 0.99 -10.79
N PHE A 186 3.45 0.67 -11.60
CA PHE A 186 2.38 1.58 -12.00
C PHE A 186 1.18 1.46 -11.10
N PHE A 187 0.52 2.60 -10.87
CA PHE A 187 -0.71 2.73 -10.11
C PHE A 187 -1.61 3.74 -10.83
N HIS A 188 -2.90 3.52 -10.83
CA HIS A 188 -3.86 4.41 -11.49
C HIS A 188 -4.93 4.90 -10.51
N ASP A 189 -5.72 4.00 -9.94
CA ASP A 189 -6.84 4.38 -9.06
C ASP A 189 -6.42 4.59 -7.61
N SER A 190 -5.43 3.84 -7.15
CA SER A 190 -4.89 3.88 -5.80
C SER A 190 -3.46 3.38 -5.77
N PHE A 191 -2.65 4.01 -4.97
CA PHE A 191 -1.31 3.52 -4.68
C PHE A 191 -1.39 2.27 -3.78
N SER A 192 -0.45 1.33 -3.91
CA SER A 192 -0.30 0.26 -2.92
C SER A 192 0.28 0.82 -1.62
N ALA A 193 0.26 0.05 -0.54
CA ALA A 193 0.89 0.49 0.69
C ALA A 193 2.34 0.93 0.43
N LEU A 194 2.68 2.15 0.83
CA LEU A 194 4.06 2.61 0.84
C LEU A 194 4.86 1.73 1.81
N ILE A 195 5.86 1.05 1.28
CA ILE A 195 6.81 0.23 2.03
C ILE A 195 8.22 0.55 1.54
N GLY A 196 9.25 0.28 2.34
CA GLY A 196 10.62 0.64 2.02
C GLY A 196 11.10 0.24 0.62
N ARG A 197 10.53 -0.82 0.02
CA ARG A 197 10.87 -1.27 -1.34
C ARG A 197 10.20 -0.46 -2.44
N ASN A 198 8.89 -0.20 -2.35
CA ASN A 198 8.17 0.44 -3.46
C ASN A 198 8.29 1.96 -3.48
N MET A 199 8.92 2.55 -2.47
CA MET A 199 9.25 3.97 -2.49
C MET A 199 10.22 4.33 -3.61
N PHE A 200 11.05 3.38 -4.03
CA PHE A 200 12.06 3.59 -5.07
C PHE A 200 11.59 3.24 -6.49
N ASN A 201 10.44 2.62 -6.65
CA ASN A 201 9.96 2.15 -7.94
C ASN A 201 8.49 2.51 -8.25
N GLY A 202 7.83 3.25 -7.38
CA GLY A 202 6.50 3.81 -7.63
C GLY A 202 6.56 4.90 -8.70
N VAL A 203 5.85 4.69 -9.81
CA VAL A 203 5.88 5.59 -10.97
C VAL A 203 4.74 6.60 -10.88
N HIS A 204 5.03 7.86 -11.21
CA HIS A 204 4.01 8.89 -11.31
C HIS A 204 3.04 8.59 -12.48
N PRO A 205 1.71 8.71 -12.27
CA PRO A 205 0.73 8.24 -13.26
C PRO A 205 0.70 9.05 -14.55
N ILE A 206 1.20 10.30 -14.55
CA ILE A 206 1.16 11.21 -15.71
C ILE A 206 2.57 11.50 -16.24
N GLU A 207 3.54 11.69 -15.35
CA GLU A 207 4.89 12.09 -15.69
C GLU A 207 5.83 10.90 -15.74
N ASN A 208 6.72 10.84 -16.74
CA ASN A 208 7.71 9.75 -16.88
C ASN A 208 8.83 9.88 -15.84
N ARG A 209 8.46 9.78 -14.56
CA ARG A 209 9.37 9.82 -13.41
C ARG A 209 8.83 8.96 -12.26
N TYR A 210 9.68 8.73 -11.28
CA TYR A 210 9.24 8.15 -10.01
C TYR A 210 8.59 9.22 -9.12
N LEU A 211 7.85 8.78 -8.09
CA LEU A 211 7.28 9.69 -7.10
C LEU A 211 8.40 10.44 -6.36
N ASN A 212 8.13 11.69 -6.02
CA ASN A 212 8.99 12.49 -5.15
C ASN A 212 8.56 12.39 -3.67
N VAL A 213 9.33 13.00 -2.78
CA VAL A 213 9.10 12.91 -1.33
C VAL A 213 7.79 13.58 -0.92
N ARG A 214 7.43 14.73 -1.51
CA ARG A 214 6.18 15.43 -1.18
C ARG A 214 4.94 14.60 -1.54
N GLU A 215 4.98 13.89 -2.67
CA GLU A 215 3.89 13.01 -3.11
C GLU A 215 3.75 11.82 -2.14
N MET A 216 4.85 11.29 -1.65
CA MET A 216 4.85 10.23 -0.64
C MET A 216 4.32 10.72 0.71
N LEU A 217 4.68 11.93 1.14
CA LEU A 217 4.11 12.57 2.34
C LEU A 217 2.61 12.75 2.20
N HIS A 218 2.16 13.27 1.05
CA HIS A 218 0.74 13.46 0.76
C HIS A 218 -0.04 12.15 0.77
N LEU A 219 0.49 11.09 0.17
CA LEU A 219 -0.09 9.74 0.22
C LEU A 219 -0.17 9.14 1.62
N MET A 220 0.57 9.68 2.57
CA MET A 220 0.47 9.31 3.99
C MET A 220 -0.37 10.31 4.80
N GLY A 221 -0.86 11.38 4.18
CA GLY A 221 -1.56 12.47 4.86
C GLY A 221 -0.67 13.24 5.84
N LEU A 222 0.65 13.13 5.68
CA LEU A 222 1.62 13.89 6.46
C LEU A 222 1.73 15.32 5.93
N PRO A 223 2.08 16.30 6.79
CA PRO A 223 2.41 17.65 6.35
C PRO A 223 3.49 17.64 5.27
N LEU A 224 3.38 18.51 4.26
CA LEU A 224 4.32 18.55 3.15
C LEU A 224 5.70 19.11 3.54
N ASP A 225 5.76 19.79 4.70
CA ASP A 225 6.96 20.28 5.36
C ASP A 225 7.50 19.32 6.43
N PHE A 226 6.98 18.09 6.51
CA PHE A 226 7.46 17.07 7.46
C PHE A 226 8.97 16.90 7.32
N GLY A 227 9.69 16.94 8.46
CA GLY A 227 11.15 17.01 8.52
C GLY A 227 11.87 15.81 7.89
N ILE A 228 12.12 15.89 6.60
CA ILE A 228 12.94 14.95 5.82
C ILE A 228 14.17 15.71 5.32
N GLU A 229 15.33 15.39 5.86
CA GLU A 229 16.58 16.07 5.50
C GLU A 229 17.23 15.51 4.23
N ASN A 230 17.02 14.23 3.97
CA ASN A 230 17.55 13.58 2.77
C ASN A 230 16.69 12.37 2.35
N PRO A 231 16.78 11.93 1.07
CA PRO A 231 15.99 10.81 0.55
C PRO A 231 16.17 9.48 1.30
N LYS A 232 17.27 9.27 1.99
CA LYS A 232 17.51 8.01 2.75
C LYS A 232 16.60 7.88 3.97
N GLN A 233 16.08 9.00 4.49
CA GLN A 233 15.15 9.03 5.62
C GLN A 233 13.71 8.72 5.24
N VAL A 234 13.40 8.63 3.95
CA VAL A 234 12.05 8.40 3.43
C VAL A 234 11.43 7.09 3.95
N ASN A 235 12.24 6.10 4.34
CA ASN A 235 11.73 4.90 5.00
C ASN A 235 10.88 5.21 6.24
N HIS A 236 11.12 6.32 6.92
CA HIS A 236 10.32 6.77 8.07
C HIS A 236 8.88 7.11 7.64
N ILE A 237 8.69 7.68 6.45
CA ILE A 237 7.36 7.94 5.89
C ILE A 237 6.57 6.63 5.77
N ALA A 238 7.20 5.59 5.19
CA ALA A 238 6.58 4.29 4.98
C ALA A 238 6.27 3.52 6.27
N GLN A 239 6.94 3.82 7.36
CA GLN A 239 6.71 3.18 8.67
C GLN A 239 5.51 3.76 9.41
N ASN A 240 5.07 4.96 9.07
CA ASN A 240 3.94 5.62 9.71
C ASN A 240 2.59 4.96 9.34
N VAL A 241 1.60 5.22 10.18
CA VAL A 241 0.19 5.04 9.84
C VAL A 241 -0.28 6.29 9.11
N PRO A 242 -1.04 6.18 8.01
CA PRO A 242 -1.63 7.34 7.37
C PRO A 242 -2.45 8.18 8.37
N VAL A 243 -2.21 9.48 8.36
CA VAL A 243 -2.68 10.39 9.43
C VAL A 243 -4.19 10.34 9.59
N THR A 244 -4.96 10.38 8.48
CA THR A 244 -6.42 10.32 8.56
C THR A 244 -6.94 9.02 9.17
N THR A 245 -6.26 7.89 8.91
CA THR A 245 -6.61 6.61 9.53
C THR A 245 -6.37 6.64 11.03
N ALA A 246 -5.22 7.18 11.47
CA ALA A 246 -4.91 7.30 12.89
C ALA A 246 -5.86 8.29 13.60
N MET A 247 -6.21 9.40 12.95
CA MET A 247 -7.16 10.38 13.47
C MET A 247 -8.54 9.78 13.69
N ASP A 248 -9.08 9.05 12.72
CA ASP A 248 -10.39 8.41 12.87
C ASP A 248 -10.40 7.40 14.03
N MET A 249 -9.32 6.65 14.24
CA MET A 249 -9.20 5.75 15.40
C MET A 249 -9.06 6.52 16.72
N ALA A 250 -8.31 7.62 16.74
CA ALA A 250 -8.19 8.47 17.92
C ALA A 250 -9.51 9.16 18.29
N ASP A 251 -10.32 9.54 17.29
CA ASP A 251 -11.64 10.12 17.52
C ASP A 251 -12.60 9.11 18.16
N GLU A 252 -12.52 7.84 17.83
CA GLU A 252 -13.29 6.78 18.51
C GLU A 252 -12.91 6.66 20.00
N VAL A 253 -11.62 6.74 20.32
CA VAL A 253 -11.16 6.79 21.72
C VAL A 253 -11.68 8.03 22.43
N LYS A 254 -11.67 9.18 21.76
CA LYS A 254 -12.19 10.45 22.30
C LYS A 254 -13.68 10.39 22.57
N LYS A 255 -14.49 9.81 21.67
CA LYS A 255 -15.92 9.56 21.89
C LYS A 255 -16.15 8.71 23.14
N PHE A 256 -15.38 7.64 23.30
CA PHE A 256 -15.46 6.80 24.49
C PHE A 256 -15.13 7.58 25.77
N CYS A 257 -14.03 8.31 25.80
CA CYS A 257 -13.63 9.12 26.95
C CYS A 257 -14.65 10.19 27.34
N ARG A 258 -15.46 10.67 26.38
CA ARG A 258 -16.53 11.65 26.62
C ARG A 258 -17.88 11.02 26.97
N GLY A 259 -17.98 9.70 26.99
CA GLY A 259 -19.26 9.01 27.19
C GLY A 259 -20.22 9.08 26.01
N GLU A 260 -19.73 9.44 24.82
CA GLU A 260 -20.51 9.57 23.58
C GLU A 260 -20.60 8.26 22.80
N ALA A 261 -19.78 7.26 23.16
CA ALA A 261 -19.73 5.99 22.47
C ALA A 261 -20.93 5.11 22.85
N LYS A 262 -21.60 4.54 21.85
CA LYS A 262 -22.64 3.53 22.08
C LYS A 262 -21.97 2.21 22.51
N MET A 263 -22.36 1.69 23.67
CA MET A 263 -21.82 0.44 24.18
C MET A 263 -22.51 -0.78 23.58
N THR A 264 -21.75 -1.85 23.40
CA THR A 264 -22.27 -3.17 23.01
C THR A 264 -22.48 -4.05 24.25
N ASN A 265 -23.01 -5.27 24.05
CA ASN A 265 -23.10 -6.28 25.11
C ASN A 265 -21.93 -7.28 25.08
N TYR A 266 -20.86 -6.99 24.32
CA TYR A 266 -19.74 -7.90 24.12
C TYR A 266 -18.53 -7.47 24.94
N THR A 267 -17.77 -8.42 25.43
CA THR A 267 -16.45 -8.23 26.08
C THR A 267 -15.33 -8.18 25.05
N PHE A 268 -15.58 -8.75 23.86
CA PHE A 268 -14.64 -8.81 22.74
C PHE A 268 -15.34 -8.56 21.41
N LEU A 269 -14.70 -7.73 20.58
CA LEU A 269 -15.12 -7.47 19.20
C LEU A 269 -13.94 -7.61 18.24
N LYS A 270 -14.08 -8.48 17.23
CA LYS A 270 -13.15 -8.61 16.12
C LYS A 270 -13.87 -8.23 14.83
N GLN A 271 -13.42 -7.14 14.19
CA GLN A 271 -14.12 -6.57 13.04
C GLN A 271 -13.16 -6.34 11.86
N ASP A 272 -13.53 -6.80 10.67
CA ASP A 272 -12.83 -6.55 9.42
C ASP A 272 -13.60 -5.54 8.56
N ASN A 273 -13.16 -4.30 8.58
CA ASN A 273 -13.76 -3.17 7.86
C ASN A 273 -12.91 -2.78 6.65
N THR A 274 -12.36 -3.74 5.91
CA THR A 274 -11.51 -3.45 4.73
C THR A 274 -12.30 -3.16 3.46
N ASN A 275 -13.64 -3.39 3.47
CA ASN A 275 -14.53 -3.21 2.33
C ASN A 275 -15.73 -2.34 2.68
N HIS A 276 -16.16 -1.45 1.78
CA HIS A 276 -17.32 -0.56 1.93
C HIS A 276 -18.66 -1.27 2.19
N LYS A 277 -18.76 -2.56 1.93
CA LYS A 277 -20.04 -3.29 1.92
C LYS A 277 -20.52 -3.75 3.29
N ILE A 278 -19.80 -3.48 4.35
CA ILE A 278 -20.13 -3.98 5.66
C ILE A 278 -20.11 -2.83 6.65
N ILE A 279 -21.16 -2.05 6.68
CA ILE A 279 -21.64 -1.43 7.92
C ILE A 279 -23.15 -1.27 7.80
N ASP A 280 -23.84 -2.37 7.85
CA ASP A 280 -25.12 -2.35 8.49
C ASP A 280 -24.86 -2.49 9.99
N SER A 281 -25.29 -1.51 10.75
CA SER A 281 -25.15 -1.47 12.21
C SER A 281 -25.84 -2.65 12.94
N THR A 282 -26.56 -3.50 12.21
CA THR A 282 -27.21 -4.70 12.71
C THR A 282 -26.32 -5.94 12.66
N GLU A 283 -25.21 -5.94 11.93
CA GLU A 283 -24.27 -7.08 11.85
C GLU A 283 -23.06 -6.94 12.82
N ILE A 284 -23.03 -5.88 13.61
CA ILE A 284 -21.99 -5.67 14.62
C ILE A 284 -22.19 -6.69 15.74
N GLY A 285 -21.26 -7.61 15.88
CA GLY A 285 -21.25 -8.60 16.96
C GLY A 285 -21.55 -10.04 16.54
N THR A 286 -21.85 -10.30 15.27
CA THR A 286 -21.81 -11.68 14.77
C THR A 286 -20.38 -12.02 14.36
N GLU A 287 -19.84 -13.15 14.82
CA GLU A 287 -18.59 -13.68 14.30
C GLU A 287 -18.69 -13.72 12.75
N PRO A 288 -17.69 -13.20 12.00
CA PRO A 288 -17.74 -13.25 10.56
C PRO A 288 -17.84 -14.71 10.14
N LYS A 289 -18.97 -15.08 9.56
CA LYS A 289 -19.15 -16.41 8.96
C LYS A 289 -18.02 -16.61 7.97
N LYS A 290 -17.11 -17.56 8.25
CA LYS A 290 -15.96 -17.91 7.44
C LYS A 290 -16.42 -18.24 6.01
N LYS A 291 -16.38 -17.27 5.10
CA LYS A 291 -16.44 -17.50 3.66
C LYS A 291 -15.00 -17.55 3.10
N TYR A 292 -14.21 -18.49 3.58
CA TYR A 292 -13.02 -18.91 2.86
C TYR A 292 -13.33 -20.25 2.18
N LYS A 293 -13.62 -20.21 0.89
CA LYS A 293 -13.42 -21.40 0.05
C LYS A 293 -11.92 -21.65 0.01
N VAL A 294 -11.46 -22.58 0.83
CA VAL A 294 -10.16 -23.22 0.65
C VAL A 294 -10.27 -23.95 -0.68
N LYS A 295 -9.63 -23.45 -1.73
CA LYS A 295 -9.30 -24.28 -2.89
C LYS A 295 -8.34 -25.34 -2.38
N SER A 296 -8.83 -26.56 -2.24
CA SER A 296 -7.98 -27.74 -2.07
C SER A 296 -7.05 -27.79 -3.26
N ILE A 297 -5.77 -27.68 -3.01
CA ILE A 297 -4.72 -28.08 -3.93
C ILE A 297 -4.58 -29.59 -3.71
N ILE A 298 -5.09 -30.37 -4.64
CA ILE A 298 -4.67 -31.74 -4.91
C ILE A 298 -3.73 -31.66 -6.10
#